data_4ecce8a1f5798ebe08aeede0a876ab95
#
_entry.id   4ecce8a1f5798ebe08aeede0a876ab95
#
_cell.length_a   1.000
_cell.length_b   1.000
_cell.length_c   1.000
_cell.angle_alpha   90.00
_cell.angle_beta   90.00
_cell.angle_gamma   90.00
#
_symmetry.space_group_name_H-M   'P 1'
#
loop_
_entity.id
_entity.type
_entity.pdbx_description
1 polymer ?
#
loop_
_entity_poly.entity_id
_entity_poly.type
_entity_poly.pdbx_seq_one_letter_code
_entity_poly.pdbx_strand_id
1 'polypeptide(L)'
;MSAGDTLYLKIGKNVVVTDRRVTLGDVAKMECTDQAALRQIRQKKLYSFRAEDDKKKKNTLVVFSVLKVIELIHEDYPNLDISNEGESDFIVEYVKSPEKPVWMNCLKTVILCILIFFGAAFTIMAFNNDVGVTDVFAKFYQQITGMESNGITELEICYSIGLAVGII
;
A
#
# COMPACT_ATOMS: atom_id res chain seq x y z
N MET A 1 6.43 26.48 -32.74
CA MET A 1 6.70 27.00 -31.41
C MET A 1 7.37 28.35 -31.52
N SER A 2 6.85 29.36 -30.84
CA SER A 2 7.49 30.69 -30.84
C SER A 2 8.72 30.64 -29.93
N ALA A 3 9.76 31.42 -30.24
CA ALA A 3 10.93 31.58 -29.37
C ALA A 3 10.45 32.27 -28.06
N GLY A 4 10.38 31.50 -26.98
CA GLY A 4 9.97 31.99 -25.67
C GLY A 4 8.96 31.11 -24.92
N ASP A 5 8.61 29.94 -25.45
CA ASP A 5 7.74 29.00 -24.70
C ASP A 5 8.53 28.35 -23.56
N THR A 6 8.02 28.47 -22.33
CA THR A 6 8.63 27.88 -21.15
C THR A 6 7.77 26.73 -20.65
N LEU A 7 8.41 25.59 -20.37
CA LEU A 7 7.82 24.45 -19.69
C LEU A 7 8.16 24.48 -18.22
N TYR A 8 7.17 24.60 -17.38
CA TYR A 8 7.32 24.45 -15.92
C TYR A 8 7.19 22.98 -15.54
N LEU A 9 8.20 22.47 -14.86
CA LEU A 9 8.31 21.06 -14.46
C LEU A 9 8.38 20.96 -12.96
N LYS A 10 7.52 20.15 -12.35
CA LYS A 10 7.55 19.87 -10.92
C LYS A 10 7.49 18.38 -10.65
N ILE A 11 8.56 17.82 -10.09
CA ILE A 11 8.65 16.41 -9.70
C ILE A 11 8.78 16.34 -8.18
N GLY A 12 8.02 15.43 -7.55
CA GLY A 12 8.14 15.15 -6.12
C GLY A 12 9.29 14.17 -5.86
N LYS A 13 9.82 14.18 -4.64
CA LYS A 13 10.93 13.31 -4.24
C LYS A 13 10.64 11.82 -4.42
N ASN A 14 9.40 11.37 -4.15
CA ASN A 14 8.97 9.99 -4.30
C ASN A 14 7.72 9.95 -5.18
N VAL A 15 7.77 9.15 -6.23
CA VAL A 15 6.67 8.93 -7.16
C VAL A 15 6.34 7.45 -7.18
N VAL A 16 5.08 7.11 -6.91
CA VAL A 16 4.60 5.73 -6.93
C VAL A 16 3.88 5.48 -8.25
N VAL A 17 4.28 4.44 -8.96
CA VAL A 17 3.66 4.01 -10.21
C VAL A 17 3.20 2.56 -10.11
N THR A 18 2.07 2.26 -10.76
CA THR A 18 1.49 0.91 -10.81
C THR A 18 1.67 0.25 -12.15
N ASP A 19 1.93 1.05 -13.19
CA ASP A 19 2.17 0.56 -14.54
C ASP A 19 3.66 0.32 -14.79
N ARG A 20 3.97 -0.74 -15.53
CA ARG A 20 5.37 -1.03 -15.93
C ARG A 20 5.95 0.03 -16.83
N ARG A 21 5.12 0.61 -17.71
CA ARG A 21 5.53 1.68 -18.62
C ARG A 21 5.32 3.01 -17.94
N VAL A 22 6.40 3.63 -17.53
CA VAL A 22 6.39 4.94 -16.88
C VAL A 22 6.60 6.02 -17.93
N THR A 23 5.68 6.95 -17.98
CA THR A 23 5.74 8.14 -18.86
C THR A 23 6.14 9.38 -18.06
N LEU A 24 6.53 10.46 -18.76
CA LEU A 24 6.84 11.72 -18.08
C LEU A 24 5.61 12.30 -17.37
N GLY A 25 4.40 12.05 -17.90
CA GLY A 25 3.15 12.48 -17.28
C GLY A 25 2.83 11.80 -15.96
N ASP A 26 3.36 10.57 -15.73
CA ASP A 26 3.15 9.83 -14.49
C ASP A 26 4.03 10.34 -13.35
N VAL A 27 5.21 10.88 -13.69
CA VAL A 27 6.20 11.30 -12.67
C VAL A 27 6.24 12.79 -12.42
N ALA A 28 5.81 13.60 -13.38
CA ALA A 28 5.94 15.05 -13.33
C ALA A 28 4.61 15.77 -13.56
N LYS A 29 4.39 16.80 -12.75
CA LYS A 29 3.40 17.84 -13.07
C LYS A 29 4.05 18.84 -14.00
N MET A 30 3.45 19.07 -15.15
CA MET A 30 4.00 19.91 -16.19
C MET A 30 2.95 20.90 -16.67
N GLU A 31 3.38 22.13 -16.95
CA GLU A 31 2.56 23.20 -17.51
C GLU A 31 3.37 23.91 -18.60
N CYS A 32 2.75 24.14 -19.74
CA CYS A 32 3.36 24.82 -20.88
C CYS A 32 2.29 25.61 -21.63
N THR A 33 2.68 26.72 -22.23
CA THR A 33 1.79 27.53 -23.05
C THR A 33 1.30 26.77 -24.30
N ASP A 34 2.18 25.97 -24.92
CA ASP A 34 1.83 25.07 -26.03
C ASP A 34 1.25 23.75 -25.51
N GLN A 35 -0.08 23.66 -25.56
CA GLN A 35 -0.80 22.46 -25.10
C GLN A 35 -0.60 21.24 -26.01
N ALA A 36 -0.25 21.43 -27.29
CA ALA A 36 0.01 20.32 -28.19
C ALA A 36 1.35 19.66 -27.85
N ALA A 37 2.40 20.46 -27.65
CA ALA A 37 3.70 20.00 -27.19
C ALA A 37 3.58 19.32 -25.80
N LEU A 38 2.83 19.92 -24.88
CA LEU A 38 2.63 19.38 -23.53
C LEU A 38 2.03 17.95 -23.56
N ARG A 39 1.04 17.71 -24.43
CA ARG A 39 0.44 16.37 -24.55
C ARG A 39 1.43 15.33 -25.06
N GLN A 40 2.29 15.69 -26.01
CA GLN A 40 3.31 14.78 -26.55
C GLN A 40 4.39 14.50 -25.49
N ILE A 41 4.87 15.52 -24.80
CA ILE A 41 5.86 15.41 -23.73
C ILE A 41 5.34 14.49 -22.61
N ARG A 42 4.09 14.65 -22.19
CA ARG A 42 3.48 13.80 -21.15
C ARG A 42 3.46 12.32 -21.52
N GLN A 43 3.28 11.98 -22.80
CA GLN A 43 3.22 10.60 -23.28
C GLN A 43 4.60 9.98 -23.53
N LYS A 44 5.67 10.78 -23.48
CA LYS A 44 7.04 10.30 -23.72
C LYS A 44 7.44 9.34 -22.61
N LYS A 45 8.00 8.21 -23.04
CA LYS A 45 8.43 7.13 -22.12
C LYS A 45 9.69 7.56 -21.37
N LEU A 46 9.65 7.51 -20.04
CA LEU A 46 10.82 7.70 -19.19
C LEU A 46 11.54 6.36 -18.95
N TYR A 47 10.79 5.34 -18.52
CA TYR A 47 11.35 4.05 -18.12
C TYR A 47 10.34 2.92 -18.33
N SER A 48 10.84 1.68 -18.33
CA SER A 48 9.98 0.50 -18.36
C SER A 48 10.55 -0.58 -17.43
N PHE A 49 9.79 -0.91 -16.40
CA PHE A 49 10.13 -2.00 -15.50
C PHE A 49 10.05 -3.35 -16.21
N ARG A 50 10.95 -4.27 -15.83
CA ARG A 50 11.01 -5.61 -16.44
C ARG A 50 9.89 -6.50 -15.88
N ALA A 51 9.49 -7.50 -16.66
CA ALA A 51 8.50 -8.49 -16.21
C ALA A 51 8.95 -9.29 -14.96
N GLU A 52 10.27 -9.36 -14.73
CA GLU A 52 10.85 -10.00 -13.55
C GLU A 52 10.60 -9.19 -12.26
N ASP A 53 10.41 -7.88 -12.38
CA ASP A 53 10.13 -7.01 -11.23
C ASP A 53 8.75 -7.30 -10.62
N ASP A 54 7.81 -7.83 -11.40
CA ASP A 54 6.50 -8.28 -10.92
C ASP A 54 6.59 -9.50 -10.00
N LYS A 55 7.64 -10.32 -10.12
CA LYS A 55 7.84 -11.53 -9.32
C LYS A 55 8.48 -11.22 -7.97
N LYS A 56 9.05 -10.03 -7.79
CA LYS A 56 9.67 -9.63 -6.55
C LYS A 56 8.61 -9.36 -5.48
N LYS A 57 8.86 -9.83 -4.26
CA LYS A 57 8.00 -9.55 -3.10
C LYS A 57 8.12 -8.10 -2.59
N LYS A 58 9.21 -7.43 -2.93
CA LYS A 58 9.48 -6.03 -2.55
C LYS A 58 9.28 -5.12 -3.75
N ASN A 59 8.84 -3.90 -3.50
CA ASN A 59 8.73 -2.85 -4.50
C ASN A 59 10.09 -2.57 -5.14
N THR A 60 10.09 -2.34 -6.44
CA THR A 60 11.32 -2.00 -7.16
C THR A 60 11.45 -0.48 -7.18
N LEU A 61 12.60 0.01 -6.71
CA LEU A 61 12.94 1.43 -6.64
C LEU A 61 13.98 1.74 -7.71
N VAL A 62 13.77 2.83 -8.45
CA VAL A 62 14.75 3.35 -9.41
C VAL A 62 14.90 4.85 -9.18
N VAL A 63 16.13 5.31 -9.07
CA VAL A 63 16.46 6.73 -8.87
C VAL A 63 16.74 7.38 -10.22
N PHE A 64 16.14 8.53 -10.45
CA PHE A 64 16.34 9.35 -11.63
C PHE A 64 16.74 10.77 -11.23
N SER A 65 17.59 11.40 -12.07
CA SER A 65 17.82 12.83 -12.00
C SER A 65 16.87 13.57 -12.95
N VAL A 66 16.45 14.77 -12.56
CA VAL A 66 15.65 15.66 -13.40
C VAL A 66 16.37 15.98 -14.72
N LEU A 67 17.70 15.97 -14.73
CA LEU A 67 18.51 16.16 -15.94
C LEU A 67 18.17 15.14 -17.03
N LYS A 68 17.88 13.88 -16.64
CA LYS A 68 17.46 12.85 -17.60
C LYS A 68 16.10 13.17 -18.24
N VAL A 69 15.19 13.78 -17.47
CA VAL A 69 13.90 14.23 -17.97
C VAL A 69 14.06 15.39 -18.93
N ILE A 70 14.91 16.36 -18.59
CA ILE A 70 15.25 17.52 -19.44
C ILE A 70 15.87 17.06 -20.76
N GLU A 71 16.85 16.14 -20.69
CA GLU A 71 17.50 15.55 -21.87
C GLU A 71 16.46 14.91 -22.80
N LEU A 72 15.58 14.09 -22.26
CA LEU A 72 14.49 13.44 -23.02
C LEU A 72 13.57 14.47 -23.69
N ILE A 73 13.24 15.57 -23.03
CA ILE A 73 12.40 16.62 -23.59
C ILE A 73 13.13 17.36 -24.72
N HIS A 74 14.40 17.70 -24.51
CA HIS A 74 15.22 18.41 -25.49
C HIS A 74 15.52 17.60 -26.76
N GLU A 75 15.44 16.26 -26.72
CA GLU A 75 15.54 15.41 -27.94
C GLU A 75 14.49 15.81 -28.98
N ASP A 76 13.24 16.11 -28.56
CA ASP A 76 12.15 16.46 -29.44
C ASP A 76 11.94 17.99 -29.54
N TYR A 77 12.28 18.72 -28.49
CA TYR A 77 12.06 20.16 -28.35
C TYR A 77 13.32 20.91 -27.89
N PRO A 78 14.37 21.03 -28.73
CA PRO A 78 15.66 21.60 -28.33
C PRO A 78 15.60 23.08 -27.95
N ASN A 79 14.60 23.82 -28.41
CA ASN A 79 14.44 25.26 -28.17
C ASN A 79 13.45 25.58 -27.06
N LEU A 80 12.96 24.57 -26.33
CA LEU A 80 12.02 24.74 -25.23
C LEU A 80 12.80 25.08 -23.95
N ASP A 81 12.49 26.21 -23.34
CA ASP A 81 13.04 26.57 -22.04
C ASP A 81 12.35 25.77 -20.94
N ILE A 82 13.13 25.16 -20.02
CA ILE A 82 12.59 24.29 -18.97
C ILE A 82 12.95 24.84 -17.61
N SER A 83 11.92 25.23 -16.84
CA SER A 83 12.06 25.65 -15.44
C SER A 83 11.70 24.50 -14.50
N ASN A 84 12.67 24.01 -13.73
CA ASN A 84 12.42 22.99 -12.72
C ASN A 84 12.04 23.63 -11.39
N GLU A 85 10.79 23.42 -10.97
CA GLU A 85 10.21 23.86 -9.70
C GLU A 85 10.14 22.73 -8.64
N GLY A 86 10.76 21.58 -8.94
CA GLY A 86 10.76 20.39 -8.10
C GLY A 86 12.12 19.98 -7.59
N GLU A 87 12.23 18.73 -7.16
CA GLU A 87 13.46 18.13 -6.68
C GLU A 87 14.44 17.85 -7.84
N SER A 88 15.75 17.88 -7.56
CA SER A 88 16.79 17.56 -8.54
C SER A 88 16.87 16.07 -8.85
N ASP A 89 16.58 15.24 -7.84
CA ASP A 89 16.58 13.80 -7.94
C ASP A 89 15.27 13.25 -7.37
N PHE A 90 14.76 12.20 -7.98
CA PHE A 90 13.51 11.58 -7.56
C PHE A 90 13.57 10.06 -7.66
N ILE A 91 12.77 9.42 -6.84
CA ILE A 91 12.68 7.96 -6.76
C ILE A 91 11.34 7.55 -7.39
N VAL A 92 11.40 6.66 -8.37
CA VAL A 92 10.22 6.00 -8.91
C VAL A 92 10.08 4.64 -8.24
N GLU A 93 9.02 4.46 -7.48
CA GLU A 93 8.68 3.24 -6.81
C GLU A 93 7.61 2.50 -7.63
N TYR A 94 7.98 1.34 -8.15
CA TYR A 94 7.03 0.46 -8.80
C TYR A 94 6.34 -0.42 -7.77
N VAL A 95 5.05 -0.20 -7.61
CA VAL A 95 4.20 -0.99 -6.71
C VAL A 95 3.25 -1.80 -7.58
N LYS A 96 3.40 -3.12 -7.52
CA LYS A 96 2.45 -4.00 -8.18
C LYS A 96 1.05 -3.69 -7.65
N SER A 97 0.13 -3.37 -8.54
CA SER A 97 -1.28 -3.20 -8.18
C SER A 97 -1.75 -4.42 -7.38
N PRO A 98 -2.31 -4.25 -6.18
CA PRO A 98 -2.74 -5.36 -5.37
C PRO A 98 -3.83 -6.13 -6.15
N GLU A 99 -3.48 -7.32 -6.65
CA GLU A 99 -4.44 -8.23 -7.31
C GLU A 99 -5.54 -8.71 -6.36
N LYS A 100 -5.39 -8.41 -5.06
CA LYS A 100 -6.37 -8.80 -4.05
C LYS A 100 -7.51 -7.80 -4.01
N PRO A 101 -8.74 -8.24 -4.24
CA PRO A 101 -9.89 -7.37 -4.18
C PRO A 101 -9.97 -6.70 -2.81
N VAL A 102 -10.29 -5.42 -2.79
CA VAL A 102 -10.45 -4.59 -1.56
C VAL A 102 -11.35 -5.28 -0.54
N TRP A 103 -12.34 -6.03 -1.01
CA TRP A 103 -13.25 -6.84 -0.19
C TRP A 103 -12.52 -7.86 0.69
N MET A 104 -11.47 -8.53 0.18
CA MET A 104 -10.71 -9.53 0.97
C MET A 104 -9.91 -8.88 2.10
N ASN A 105 -9.42 -7.67 1.90
CA ASN A 105 -8.76 -6.90 2.97
C ASN A 105 -9.78 -6.41 4.01
N CYS A 106 -10.95 -5.95 3.56
CA CYS A 106 -12.05 -5.57 4.45
C CYS A 106 -12.53 -6.75 5.31
N LEU A 107 -12.70 -7.94 4.71
CA LEU A 107 -13.08 -9.15 5.43
C LEU A 107 -12.08 -9.53 6.54
N LYS A 108 -10.77 -9.44 6.25
CA LYS A 108 -9.73 -9.69 7.26
C LYS A 108 -9.81 -8.70 8.42
N THR A 109 -10.03 -7.42 8.12
CA THR A 109 -10.18 -6.38 9.14
C THR A 109 -11.40 -6.63 10.02
N VAL A 110 -12.54 -7.00 9.42
CA VAL A 110 -13.77 -7.32 10.16
C VAL A 110 -13.55 -8.52 11.08
N ILE A 111 -12.94 -9.60 10.58
CA ILE A 111 -12.63 -10.78 11.40
C ILE A 111 -11.71 -10.39 12.57
N LEU A 112 -10.68 -9.58 12.33
CA LEU A 112 -9.78 -9.12 13.38
C LEU A 112 -10.52 -8.28 14.44
N CYS A 113 -11.40 -7.37 14.03
CA CYS A 113 -12.21 -6.55 14.94
C CYS A 113 -13.13 -7.41 15.82
N ILE A 114 -13.78 -8.41 15.22
CA ILE A 114 -14.63 -9.36 15.94
C ILE A 114 -13.82 -10.11 16.99
N LEU A 115 -12.64 -10.61 16.61
CA LEU A 115 -11.76 -11.36 17.50
C LEU A 115 -11.28 -10.53 18.68
N ILE A 116 -10.89 -9.26 18.44
CA ILE A 116 -10.49 -8.32 19.51
C ILE A 116 -11.69 -8.00 20.41
N PHE A 117 -12.88 -7.76 19.84
CA PHE A 117 -14.09 -7.45 20.59
C PHE A 117 -14.45 -8.59 21.55
N PHE A 118 -14.51 -9.83 21.07
CA PHE A 118 -14.80 -10.98 21.92
C PHE A 118 -13.73 -11.23 22.96
N GLY A 119 -12.45 -11.06 22.61
CA GLY A 119 -11.33 -11.19 23.56
C GLY A 119 -11.41 -10.17 24.70
N ALA A 120 -11.72 -8.91 24.38
CA ALA A 120 -11.90 -7.86 25.38
C ALA A 120 -13.12 -8.11 26.27
N ALA A 121 -14.27 -8.49 25.67
CA ALA A 121 -15.49 -8.80 26.39
C ALA A 121 -15.27 -9.98 27.37
N PHE A 122 -14.54 -11.00 26.91
CA PHE A 122 -14.20 -12.16 27.72
C PHE A 122 -13.31 -11.79 28.91
N THR A 123 -12.31 -10.95 28.69
CA THR A 123 -11.41 -10.46 29.73
C THR A 123 -12.18 -9.66 30.79
N ILE A 124 -13.07 -8.75 30.37
CA ILE A 124 -13.91 -7.96 31.28
C ILE A 124 -14.82 -8.88 32.11
N MET A 125 -15.41 -9.90 31.49
CA MET A 125 -16.31 -10.86 32.16
C MET A 125 -15.55 -11.69 33.21
N ALA A 126 -14.33 -12.13 32.87
CA ALA A 126 -13.48 -12.88 33.81
C ALA A 126 -13.08 -12.04 35.03
N PHE A 127 -12.72 -10.76 34.82
CA PHE A 127 -12.33 -9.86 35.93
C PHE A 127 -13.51 -9.43 36.81
N ASN A 128 -14.70 -9.18 36.24
CA ASN A 128 -15.84 -8.68 36.99
C ASN A 128 -16.55 -9.75 37.87
N ASN A 129 -16.45 -11.01 37.50
CA ASN A 129 -17.18 -12.07 38.19
C ASN A 129 -16.39 -12.80 39.28
N ASP A 130 -15.10 -12.45 39.49
CA ASP A 130 -14.18 -13.18 40.40
C ASP A 130 -14.23 -14.72 40.19
N VAL A 131 -14.53 -15.12 38.93
CA VAL A 131 -14.72 -16.51 38.52
C VAL A 131 -13.43 -16.96 37.84
N GLY A 132 -12.97 -18.14 38.18
CA GLY A 132 -11.82 -18.75 37.49
C GLY A 132 -12.07 -18.83 35.96
N VAL A 133 -11.01 -18.65 35.17
CA VAL A 133 -11.08 -18.69 33.71
C VAL A 133 -11.75 -19.99 33.24
N THR A 134 -11.53 -21.10 33.91
CA THR A 134 -12.14 -22.42 33.63
C THR A 134 -13.66 -22.40 33.74
N ASP A 135 -14.19 -21.71 34.77
CA ASP A 135 -15.65 -21.64 34.99
C ASP A 135 -16.34 -20.78 33.91
N VAL A 136 -15.65 -19.75 33.44
CA VAL A 136 -16.14 -18.93 32.33
C VAL A 136 -16.19 -19.74 31.03
N PHE A 137 -15.17 -20.56 30.77
CA PHE A 137 -15.16 -21.45 29.61
C PHE A 137 -16.26 -22.51 29.69
N ALA A 138 -16.46 -23.10 30.87
CA ALA A 138 -17.52 -24.10 31.08
C ALA A 138 -18.92 -23.53 30.81
N LYS A 139 -19.22 -22.31 31.33
CA LYS A 139 -20.50 -21.62 31.10
C LYS A 139 -20.67 -21.24 29.63
N PHE A 140 -19.64 -20.76 29.00
CA PHE A 140 -19.69 -20.37 27.59
C PHE A 140 -19.87 -21.58 26.69
N TYR A 141 -19.20 -22.69 26.98
CA TYR A 141 -19.37 -23.96 26.28
C TYR A 141 -20.79 -24.48 26.39
N GLN A 142 -21.36 -24.48 27.60
CA GLN A 142 -22.75 -24.88 27.86
C GLN A 142 -23.75 -24.00 27.11
N GLN A 143 -23.47 -22.69 26.98
CA GLN A 143 -24.35 -21.76 26.29
C GLN A 143 -24.36 -21.96 24.77
N ILE A 144 -23.23 -22.38 24.19
CA ILE A 144 -23.12 -22.62 22.73
C ILE A 144 -23.57 -24.03 22.37
N THR A 145 -23.15 -25.04 23.11
CA THR A 145 -23.38 -26.45 22.76
C THR A 145 -24.61 -27.05 23.43
N GLY A 146 -25.11 -26.42 24.51
CA GLY A 146 -26.18 -26.96 25.36
C GLY A 146 -25.76 -28.14 26.22
N MET A 147 -24.48 -28.50 26.24
CA MET A 147 -23.93 -29.64 27.01
C MET A 147 -23.11 -29.14 28.19
N GLU A 148 -23.16 -29.87 29.32
CA GLU A 148 -22.27 -29.58 30.45
C GLU A 148 -20.83 -30.02 30.12
N SER A 149 -19.84 -29.20 30.51
CA SER A 149 -18.45 -29.55 30.31
C SER A 149 -17.99 -30.60 31.33
N ASN A 150 -17.46 -31.71 30.84
CA ASN A 150 -16.91 -32.79 31.67
C ASN A 150 -15.41 -32.64 31.95
N GLY A 151 -14.88 -31.42 31.99
CA GLY A 151 -13.46 -31.17 32.23
C GLY A 151 -12.89 -30.20 31.17
N ILE A 152 -11.72 -30.53 30.63
CA ILE A 152 -11.05 -29.67 29.63
C ILE A 152 -11.86 -29.61 28.34
N THR A 153 -12.27 -28.41 27.95
CA THR A 153 -13.04 -28.14 26.70
C THR A 153 -12.11 -27.83 25.54
N GLU A 154 -12.60 -28.06 24.31
CA GLU A 154 -11.85 -27.66 23.10
C GLU A 154 -11.54 -26.15 23.08
N LEU A 155 -12.41 -25.34 23.70
CA LEU A 155 -12.20 -23.90 23.85
C LEU A 155 -10.97 -23.58 24.72
N GLU A 156 -10.74 -24.31 25.83
CA GLU A 156 -9.57 -24.13 26.68
C GLU A 156 -8.28 -24.53 25.98
N ILE A 157 -8.32 -25.59 25.17
CA ILE A 157 -7.19 -26.03 24.36
C ILE A 157 -6.86 -24.96 23.31
N CYS A 158 -7.84 -24.47 22.56
CA CYS A 158 -7.65 -23.42 21.56
C CYS A 158 -7.14 -22.12 22.19
N TYR A 159 -7.65 -21.76 23.37
CA TYR A 159 -7.18 -20.59 24.13
C TYR A 159 -5.71 -20.72 24.54
N SER A 160 -5.35 -21.88 25.10
CA SER A 160 -3.98 -22.16 25.54
C SER A 160 -2.97 -22.13 24.38
N ILE A 161 -3.35 -22.68 23.22
CA ILE A 161 -2.55 -22.62 21.99
C ILE A 161 -2.44 -21.17 21.50
N GLY A 162 -3.56 -20.43 21.49
CA GLY A 162 -3.59 -19.03 21.07
C GLY A 162 -2.72 -18.14 21.96
N LEU A 163 -2.73 -18.39 23.28
CA LEU A 163 -1.90 -17.67 24.24
C LEU A 163 -0.41 -17.96 24.01
N ALA A 164 -0.05 -19.23 23.81
CA ALA A 164 1.33 -19.62 23.53
C ALA A 164 1.88 -18.97 22.24
N VAL A 165 1.08 -18.94 21.17
CA VAL A 165 1.45 -18.30 19.89
C VAL A 165 1.50 -16.77 20.00
N GLY A 166 0.65 -16.17 20.84
CA GLY A 166 0.61 -14.72 21.02
C GLY A 166 1.73 -14.13 21.88
N ILE A 167 2.43 -14.97 22.67
CA ILE A 167 3.54 -14.54 23.54
C ILE A 167 4.90 -14.65 22.83
N ILE A 168 5.00 -15.47 21.78
CA ILE A 168 6.21 -15.63 20.94
C ILE A 168 6.25 -14.54 19.88
#